data_acb284b5f735828e7eae26cd1b761839
#
_entry.id   acb284b5f735828e7eae26cd1b761839
#
_cell.length_a   1.000
_cell.length_b   1.000
_cell.length_c   1.000
_cell.angle_alpha   90.00
_cell.angle_beta   90.00
_cell.angle_gamma   90.00
#
_symmetry.space_group_name_H-M   'P 1'
#
loop_
_entity.id
_entity.type
_entity.pdbx_description
1 polymer ?
#
loop_
_entity_poly.entity_id
_entity_poly.type
_entity_poly.pdbx_seq_one_letter_code
_entity_poly.pdbx_strand_id
1 'polypeptide(L)'
;MSTPQNQPPYQPPYQPQYQAAPPYGYPRPRPTHTGKLVGAILLFVAGPILGLSIVGIGFAVVAVNIATDGDVISNGQQITLSAGDERTLYVEDGEFVDICSITTSEGKDIATTRSTGTRITTEGSAYHSVLKFTATTSGEYRVSCDGLGDDDPIRMTPEPTLGMFTWPLVAGLGVGSACWIIAIILLVRRHRALAAQNQAG
;
A
#
# COMPACT_ATOMS: atom_id res chain seq x y z
N MET A 1 97.83 56.41 36.72
CA MET A 1 97.30 55.25 36.08
C MET A 1 95.86 55.15 36.55
N SER A 2 94.92 55.62 35.70
CA SER A 2 93.48 55.68 36.03
C SER A 2 92.76 54.52 35.31
N THR A 3 92.13 53.67 36.11
CA THR A 3 91.35 52.55 35.64
C THR A 3 90.03 53.00 35.00
N PRO A 4 89.59 52.48 33.83
CA PRO A 4 88.37 52.84 33.26
C PRO A 4 87.16 52.17 33.93
N GLN A 5 86.20 52.97 34.33
CA GLN A 5 84.95 52.60 34.94
C GLN A 5 84.04 51.88 33.96
N ASN A 6 83.74 50.66 34.25
CA ASN A 6 82.80 49.81 33.45
C ASN A 6 81.35 50.28 33.67
N GLN A 7 80.77 50.94 32.66
CA GLN A 7 79.36 51.31 32.64
C GLN A 7 78.51 50.06 32.31
N PRO A 8 77.44 49.74 33.11
CA PRO A 8 76.54 48.67 32.77
C PRO A 8 75.71 48.91 31.49
N PRO A 9 75.45 47.92 30.70
CA PRO A 9 74.69 48.10 29.43
C PRO A 9 73.28 48.58 29.70
N TYR A 10 72.86 49.58 28.95
CA TYR A 10 71.57 50.19 28.93
C TYR A 10 70.52 49.11 28.48
N GLN A 11 69.63 48.69 29.37
CA GLN A 11 68.46 47.87 29.00
C GLN A 11 67.36 48.78 28.44
N PRO A 12 66.90 48.54 27.20
CA PRO A 12 65.80 49.33 26.66
C PRO A 12 64.50 49.03 27.45
N PRO A 13 63.63 50.04 27.66
CA PRO A 13 62.39 49.86 28.42
C PRO A 13 61.50 48.81 27.77
N TYR A 14 61.04 47.84 28.58
CA TYR A 14 60.05 46.87 28.18
C TYR A 14 58.81 47.58 27.66
N GLN A 15 58.58 47.50 26.37
CA GLN A 15 57.26 47.87 25.79
C GLN A 15 56.26 46.80 26.20
N PRO A 16 55.15 47.16 26.87
CA PRO A 16 54.08 46.21 27.13
C PRO A 16 53.54 45.73 25.81
N GLN A 17 53.75 44.47 25.52
CA GLN A 17 53.14 43.79 24.37
C GLN A 17 51.62 43.84 24.55
N TYR A 18 50.95 44.78 23.85
CA TYR A 18 49.50 44.77 23.77
C TYR A 18 49.13 43.45 23.13
N GLN A 19 48.66 42.48 23.95
CA GLN A 19 48.00 41.30 23.45
C GLN A 19 46.78 41.79 22.67
N ALA A 20 46.86 41.69 21.34
CA ALA A 20 45.73 41.96 20.48
C ALA A 20 44.56 41.09 21.00
N ALA A 21 43.48 41.75 21.42
CA ALA A 21 42.26 41.04 21.79
C ALA A 21 41.91 40.05 20.68
N PRO A 22 41.57 38.79 21.00
CA PRO A 22 41.20 37.81 20.00
C PRO A 22 40.07 38.43 19.15
N PRO A 23 40.16 38.31 17.82
CA PRO A 23 39.12 38.86 16.94
C PRO A 23 37.79 38.28 17.41
N TYR A 24 36.83 39.16 17.69
CA TYR A 24 35.46 38.77 18.01
C TYR A 24 35.01 37.80 16.91
N GLY A 25 35.07 36.51 17.21
CA GLY A 25 34.66 35.48 16.30
C GLY A 25 33.20 35.71 15.98
N TYR A 26 32.91 36.00 14.69
CA TYR A 26 31.55 36.02 14.21
C TYR A 26 30.81 34.79 14.74
N PRO A 27 29.65 34.94 15.40
CA PRO A 27 28.91 33.80 15.90
C PRO A 27 28.65 32.88 14.70
N ARG A 28 29.28 31.71 14.72
CA ARG A 28 29.07 30.71 13.67
C ARG A 28 27.56 30.46 13.57
N PRO A 29 26.97 30.57 12.36
CA PRO A 29 25.56 30.31 12.19
C PRO A 29 25.27 28.91 12.75
N ARG A 30 24.43 28.84 13.77
CA ARG A 30 24.02 27.57 14.38
C ARG A 30 23.31 26.77 13.29
N PRO A 31 23.73 25.53 13.01
CA PRO A 31 23.07 24.71 12.01
C PRO A 31 21.61 24.56 12.38
N THR A 32 20.74 25.14 11.59
CA THR A 32 19.30 25.08 11.79
C THR A 32 18.82 23.66 11.47
N HIS A 33 18.60 22.84 12.49
CA HIS A 33 18.07 21.50 12.36
C HIS A 33 16.57 21.49 11.99
N THR A 34 16.02 22.63 11.58
CA THR A 34 14.62 22.83 11.22
C THR A 34 14.17 21.92 10.07
N GLY A 35 15.03 21.72 9.07
CA GLY A 35 14.71 20.85 7.93
C GLY A 35 14.45 19.39 8.32
N LYS A 36 15.19 18.86 9.30
CA LYS A 36 14.99 17.49 9.79
C LYS A 36 13.69 17.32 10.58
N LEU A 37 13.26 18.36 11.30
CA LEU A 37 12.00 18.37 12.01
C LEU A 37 10.81 18.40 11.04
N VAL A 38 10.86 19.32 10.06
CA VAL A 38 9.83 19.44 9.04
C VAL A 38 9.71 18.14 8.26
N GLY A 39 10.84 17.53 7.86
CA GLY A 39 10.84 16.24 7.18
C GLY A 39 10.21 15.11 8.02
N ALA A 40 10.52 15.05 9.31
CA ALA A 40 9.94 14.03 10.20
C ALA A 40 8.42 14.22 10.38
N ILE A 41 7.95 15.46 10.52
CA ILE A 41 6.51 15.76 10.66
C ILE A 41 5.79 15.43 9.33
N LEU A 42 6.37 15.83 8.20
CA LEU A 42 5.81 15.51 6.89
C LEU A 42 5.68 14.00 6.67
N LEU A 43 6.71 13.22 7.00
CA LEU A 43 6.67 11.76 6.89
C LEU A 43 5.66 11.14 7.85
N PHE A 44 5.50 11.70 9.05
CA PHE A 44 4.55 11.20 10.03
C PHE A 44 3.10 11.39 9.57
N VAL A 45 2.81 12.49 8.88
CA VAL A 45 1.47 12.79 8.32
C VAL A 45 1.26 12.13 6.96
N ALA A 46 2.25 12.22 6.07
CA ALA A 46 2.13 11.69 4.71
C ALA A 46 2.14 10.16 4.68
N GLY A 47 2.83 9.49 5.62
CA GLY A 47 2.90 8.03 5.67
C GLY A 47 1.54 7.34 5.75
N PRO A 48 0.70 7.66 6.74
CA PRO A 48 -0.65 7.11 6.81
C PRO A 48 -1.53 7.44 5.59
N ILE A 49 -1.43 8.67 5.07
CA ILE A 49 -2.19 9.08 3.88
C ILE A 49 -1.80 8.24 2.68
N LEU A 50 -0.51 8.06 2.43
CA LEU A 50 -0.01 7.20 1.35
C LEU A 50 -0.41 5.74 1.55
N GLY A 51 -0.27 5.21 2.76
CA GLY A 51 -0.69 3.86 3.07
C GLY A 51 -2.17 3.62 2.81
N LEU A 52 -3.04 4.52 3.29
CA LEU A 52 -4.48 4.45 3.06
C LEU A 52 -4.85 4.64 1.58
N SER A 53 -4.13 5.49 0.85
CA SER A 53 -4.34 5.67 -0.59
C SER A 53 -4.02 4.40 -1.37
N ILE A 54 -2.93 3.71 -1.05
CA ILE A 54 -2.55 2.42 -1.68
C ILE A 54 -3.64 1.37 -1.41
N VAL A 55 -4.10 1.27 -0.16
CA VAL A 55 -5.20 0.37 0.20
C VAL A 55 -6.46 0.72 -0.59
N GLY A 56 -6.88 1.99 -0.59
CA GLY A 56 -8.09 2.44 -1.26
C GLY A 56 -8.06 2.19 -2.77
N ILE A 57 -6.95 2.53 -3.43
CA ILE A 57 -6.77 2.25 -4.87
C ILE A 57 -6.77 0.74 -5.13
N GLY A 58 -6.07 -0.04 -4.30
CA GLY A 58 -6.04 -1.50 -4.43
C GLY A 58 -7.43 -2.13 -4.33
N PHE A 59 -8.24 -1.70 -3.37
CA PHE A 59 -9.63 -2.16 -3.27
C PHE A 59 -10.48 -1.71 -4.46
N ALA A 60 -10.30 -0.47 -4.94
CA ALA A 60 -11.03 0.02 -6.11
C ALA A 60 -10.70 -0.81 -7.37
N VAL A 61 -9.42 -1.14 -7.60
CA VAL A 61 -9.00 -2.01 -8.71
C VAL A 61 -9.60 -3.39 -8.59
N VAL A 62 -9.58 -4.01 -7.39
CA VAL A 62 -10.21 -5.32 -7.17
C VAL A 62 -11.70 -5.26 -7.44
N ALA A 63 -12.40 -4.22 -6.97
CA ALA A 63 -13.84 -4.07 -7.19
C ALA A 63 -14.18 -3.89 -8.69
N VAL A 64 -13.39 -3.10 -9.41
CA VAL A 64 -13.56 -2.92 -10.86
C VAL A 64 -13.33 -4.24 -11.59
N ASN A 65 -12.24 -4.98 -11.28
CA ASN A 65 -11.98 -6.27 -11.92
C ASN A 65 -13.13 -7.26 -11.67
N ILE A 66 -13.64 -7.37 -10.44
CA ILE A 66 -14.79 -8.24 -10.15
C ILE A 66 -16.02 -7.82 -10.96
N ALA A 67 -16.23 -6.50 -11.14
CA ALA A 67 -17.38 -6.00 -11.88
C ALA A 67 -17.26 -6.17 -13.42
N THR A 68 -16.02 -6.13 -13.94
CA THR A 68 -15.76 -6.20 -15.40
C THR A 68 -15.39 -7.59 -15.90
N ASP A 69 -14.78 -8.44 -15.06
CA ASP A 69 -14.34 -9.80 -15.42
C ASP A 69 -15.50 -10.84 -15.45
N GLY A 70 -16.72 -10.36 -15.32
CA GLY A 70 -17.89 -11.22 -15.48
C GLY A 70 -18.10 -11.60 -16.95
N ASP A 71 -17.82 -12.85 -17.31
CA ASP A 71 -18.16 -13.41 -18.60
C ASP A 71 -19.69 -13.53 -18.74
N VAL A 72 -20.24 -13.04 -19.83
CA VAL A 72 -21.62 -13.30 -20.19
C VAL A 72 -21.64 -14.52 -21.10
N ILE A 73 -22.29 -15.55 -20.65
CA ILE A 73 -22.44 -16.83 -21.36
C ILE A 73 -23.91 -17.09 -21.67
N SER A 74 -24.18 -17.80 -22.74
CA SER A 74 -25.53 -18.32 -23.01
C SER A 74 -25.80 -19.61 -22.28
N ASN A 75 -27.06 -19.89 -21.96
CA ASN A 75 -27.47 -21.14 -21.38
C ASN A 75 -27.03 -22.33 -22.26
N GLY A 76 -26.43 -23.37 -21.68
CA GLY A 76 -25.88 -24.52 -22.39
C GLY A 76 -24.50 -24.32 -23.02
N GLN A 77 -23.90 -23.14 -22.90
CA GLN A 77 -22.58 -22.83 -23.47
C GLN A 77 -21.47 -23.59 -22.73
N GLN A 78 -20.41 -23.93 -23.49
CA GLN A 78 -19.19 -24.49 -22.92
C GLN A 78 -18.18 -23.38 -22.58
N ILE A 79 -17.56 -23.49 -21.43
CA ILE A 79 -16.56 -22.57 -20.90
C ILE A 79 -15.32 -23.33 -20.50
N THR A 80 -14.15 -22.72 -20.61
CA THR A 80 -12.89 -23.31 -20.14
C THR A 80 -12.50 -22.74 -18.79
N LEU A 81 -12.27 -23.61 -17.82
CA LEU A 81 -11.86 -23.23 -16.46
C LEU A 81 -10.58 -23.96 -16.06
N SER A 82 -9.85 -23.33 -15.14
CA SER A 82 -8.67 -23.94 -14.49
C SER A 82 -9.08 -24.64 -13.19
N ALA A 83 -8.35 -25.67 -12.79
CA ALA A 83 -8.58 -26.32 -11.51
C ALA A 83 -8.45 -25.34 -10.35
N GLY A 84 -9.46 -25.29 -9.47
CA GLY A 84 -9.53 -24.35 -8.35
C GLY A 84 -10.22 -23.03 -8.67
N ASP A 85 -10.64 -22.78 -9.91
CA ASP A 85 -11.43 -21.59 -10.26
C ASP A 85 -12.77 -21.63 -9.54
N GLU A 86 -13.04 -20.63 -8.72
CA GLU A 86 -14.32 -20.43 -8.06
C GLU A 86 -15.15 -19.41 -8.86
N ARG A 87 -16.38 -19.80 -9.19
CA ARG A 87 -17.29 -18.98 -10.00
C ARG A 87 -18.67 -18.93 -9.37
N THR A 88 -19.28 -17.75 -9.48
CA THR A 88 -20.68 -17.54 -9.09
C THR A 88 -21.48 -17.18 -10.33
N LEU A 89 -22.60 -17.87 -10.53
CA LEU A 89 -23.55 -17.60 -11.58
C LEU A 89 -24.61 -16.61 -11.11
N TYR A 90 -24.88 -15.64 -11.98
CA TYR A 90 -25.89 -14.63 -11.78
C TYR A 90 -26.86 -14.64 -12.96
N VAL A 91 -28.12 -14.50 -12.65
CA VAL A 91 -29.21 -14.43 -13.64
C VAL A 91 -29.93 -13.09 -13.47
N GLU A 92 -30.47 -12.53 -14.54
CA GLU A 92 -31.17 -11.26 -14.51
C GLU A 92 -32.41 -11.32 -13.60
N ASP A 93 -32.65 -10.23 -12.86
CA ASP A 93 -33.83 -10.16 -12.00
C ASP A 93 -35.12 -10.23 -12.84
N GLY A 94 -35.97 -11.18 -12.48
CA GLY A 94 -37.21 -11.43 -13.20
C GLY A 94 -37.21 -12.77 -13.95
N GLU A 95 -36.06 -13.31 -14.28
CA GLU A 95 -35.92 -14.65 -14.81
C GLU A 95 -36.11 -15.71 -13.70
N PHE A 96 -36.88 -16.73 -14.03
CA PHE A 96 -37.12 -17.83 -13.09
C PHE A 96 -36.19 -19.00 -13.39
N VAL A 97 -35.29 -19.28 -12.46
CA VAL A 97 -34.36 -20.42 -12.56
C VAL A 97 -34.72 -21.45 -11.52
N ASP A 98 -35.01 -22.65 -11.95
CA ASP A 98 -35.35 -23.75 -11.06
C ASP A 98 -34.09 -24.46 -10.57
N ILE A 99 -33.29 -25.02 -11.45
CA ILE A 99 -32.06 -25.75 -11.14
C ILE A 99 -30.99 -25.41 -12.19
N CYS A 100 -29.78 -25.08 -11.74
CA CYS A 100 -28.60 -25.02 -12.60
C CYS A 100 -27.70 -26.23 -12.35
N SER A 101 -27.25 -26.87 -13.42
CA SER A 101 -26.28 -27.94 -13.40
C SER A 101 -24.99 -27.55 -14.15
N ILE A 102 -23.86 -28.04 -13.64
CA ILE A 102 -22.57 -27.81 -14.29
C ILE A 102 -21.95 -29.18 -14.51
N THR A 103 -21.68 -29.46 -15.77
CA THR A 103 -21.13 -30.75 -16.18
C THR A 103 -19.77 -30.56 -16.84
N THR A 104 -18.86 -31.49 -16.58
CA THR A 104 -17.59 -31.58 -17.31
C THR A 104 -17.83 -32.03 -18.74
N SER A 105 -16.84 -31.90 -19.62
CA SER A 105 -16.89 -32.45 -20.98
C SER A 105 -17.14 -33.98 -21.03
N GLU A 106 -16.85 -34.67 -19.94
CA GLU A 106 -17.12 -36.09 -19.77
C GLU A 106 -18.55 -36.40 -19.29
N GLY A 107 -19.37 -35.38 -19.09
CA GLY A 107 -20.75 -35.49 -18.61
C GLY A 107 -20.88 -35.74 -17.11
N LYS A 108 -19.86 -35.51 -16.32
CA LYS A 108 -19.88 -35.65 -14.88
C LYS A 108 -20.36 -34.35 -14.22
N ASP A 109 -21.37 -34.44 -13.38
CA ASP A 109 -21.86 -33.32 -12.58
C ASP A 109 -20.84 -32.89 -11.52
N ILE A 110 -20.73 -31.57 -11.36
CA ILE A 110 -19.90 -30.98 -10.30
C ILE A 110 -20.78 -30.62 -9.12
N ALA A 111 -20.17 -30.72 -7.93
CA ALA A 111 -20.83 -30.27 -6.71
C ALA A 111 -21.01 -28.73 -6.76
N THR A 112 -22.25 -28.32 -6.63
CA THR A 112 -22.66 -26.92 -6.66
C THR A 112 -23.24 -26.53 -5.32
N THR A 113 -23.09 -25.28 -4.94
CA THR A 113 -23.70 -24.71 -3.74
C THR A 113 -24.67 -23.62 -4.17
N ARG A 114 -25.93 -23.72 -3.73
CA ARG A 114 -26.91 -22.68 -3.99
C ARG A 114 -26.44 -21.37 -3.34
N SER A 115 -26.34 -20.32 -4.13
CA SER A 115 -25.97 -18.97 -3.66
C SER A 115 -27.21 -18.10 -3.72
N THR A 116 -27.67 -17.63 -2.59
CA THR A 116 -28.85 -16.75 -2.54
C THR A 116 -28.48 -15.47 -1.79
N GLY A 117 -28.93 -14.33 -2.32
CA GLY A 117 -28.87 -13.05 -1.61
C GLY A 117 -27.81 -12.05 -2.07
N THR A 118 -26.92 -12.40 -2.97
CA THR A 118 -26.04 -11.41 -3.59
C THR A 118 -26.69 -10.87 -4.85
N ARG A 119 -26.84 -9.54 -4.90
CA ARG A 119 -27.37 -8.83 -6.07
C ARG A 119 -26.30 -7.89 -6.59
N ILE A 120 -26.11 -7.90 -7.90
CA ILE A 120 -25.22 -6.98 -8.60
C ILE A 120 -26.02 -6.19 -9.61
N THR A 121 -25.67 -4.93 -9.85
CA THR A 121 -26.26 -4.10 -10.88
C THR A 121 -25.18 -3.69 -11.84
N THR A 122 -25.37 -4.02 -13.11
CA THR A 122 -24.41 -3.74 -14.18
C THR A 122 -25.17 -3.37 -15.44
N GLU A 123 -24.70 -2.33 -16.14
CA GLU A 123 -25.27 -1.87 -17.40
C GLU A 123 -26.78 -1.52 -17.35
N GLY A 124 -27.29 -1.22 -16.13
CA GLY A 124 -28.68 -0.89 -15.90
C GLY A 124 -29.58 -2.09 -15.58
N SER A 125 -29.10 -3.32 -15.73
CA SER A 125 -29.78 -4.54 -15.31
C SER A 125 -29.33 -5.00 -13.94
N ALA A 126 -30.27 -5.54 -13.16
CA ALA A 126 -30.00 -6.14 -11.87
C ALA A 126 -29.95 -7.67 -12.01
N TYR A 127 -28.95 -8.27 -11.38
CA TYR A 127 -28.72 -9.72 -11.41
C TYR A 127 -28.68 -10.25 -9.98
N HIS A 128 -29.21 -11.45 -9.79
CA HIS A 128 -29.15 -12.16 -8.52
C HIS A 128 -28.33 -13.44 -8.65
N SER A 129 -27.58 -13.78 -7.58
CA SER A 129 -26.79 -15.00 -7.55
C SER A 129 -27.68 -16.22 -7.39
N VAL A 130 -27.44 -17.25 -8.20
CA VAL A 130 -28.19 -18.53 -8.16
C VAL A 130 -27.35 -19.67 -7.67
N LEU A 131 -26.09 -19.73 -8.09
CA LEU A 131 -25.25 -20.90 -7.88
C LEU A 131 -23.77 -20.51 -7.78
N LYS A 132 -23.07 -21.23 -6.95
CA LYS A 132 -21.62 -21.15 -6.76
C LYS A 132 -21.01 -22.53 -6.94
N PHE A 133 -19.85 -22.57 -7.62
CA PHE A 133 -19.13 -23.82 -7.82
C PHE A 133 -17.62 -23.59 -7.92
N THR A 134 -16.87 -24.67 -7.72
CA THR A 134 -15.42 -24.68 -7.87
C THR A 134 -15.06 -25.73 -8.93
N ALA A 135 -14.27 -25.33 -9.92
CA ALA A 135 -13.76 -26.25 -10.93
C ALA A 135 -12.76 -27.23 -10.28
N THR A 136 -13.07 -28.52 -10.32
CA THR A 136 -12.23 -29.57 -9.70
C THR A 136 -11.01 -29.91 -10.54
N THR A 137 -11.11 -29.76 -11.86
CA THR A 137 -10.05 -30.04 -12.86
C THR A 137 -9.98 -28.92 -13.89
N SER A 138 -8.85 -28.73 -14.54
CA SER A 138 -8.79 -27.85 -15.70
C SER A 138 -9.45 -28.50 -16.88
N GLY A 139 -10.28 -27.77 -17.62
CA GLY A 139 -10.97 -28.31 -18.81
C GLY A 139 -12.22 -27.53 -19.18
N GLU A 140 -13.03 -28.13 -20.05
CA GLU A 140 -14.27 -27.56 -20.53
C GLU A 140 -15.42 -27.98 -19.62
N TYR A 141 -16.29 -27.03 -19.32
CA TYR A 141 -17.47 -27.19 -18.50
C TYR A 141 -18.68 -26.65 -19.25
N ARG A 142 -19.81 -27.32 -19.14
CA ARG A 142 -21.10 -26.86 -19.67
C ARG A 142 -21.98 -26.40 -18.54
N VAL A 143 -22.50 -25.18 -18.67
CA VAL A 143 -23.47 -24.60 -17.74
C VAL A 143 -24.85 -24.71 -18.33
N SER A 144 -25.78 -25.34 -17.64
CA SER A 144 -27.18 -25.45 -18.06
C SER A 144 -28.09 -25.13 -16.88
N CYS A 145 -29.02 -24.20 -17.10
CA CYS A 145 -30.02 -23.79 -16.12
C CYS A 145 -31.42 -24.07 -16.64
N ASP A 146 -32.20 -24.85 -15.92
CA ASP A 146 -33.59 -25.13 -16.24
C ASP A 146 -34.43 -23.88 -15.94
N GLY A 147 -35.35 -23.57 -16.84
CA GLY A 147 -36.20 -22.38 -16.77
C GLY A 147 -35.71 -21.20 -17.62
N LEU A 148 -34.45 -21.24 -18.07
CA LEU A 148 -33.90 -20.24 -19.02
C LEU A 148 -33.93 -20.76 -20.43
N GLY A 149 -34.14 -19.85 -21.38
CA GLY A 149 -33.97 -20.13 -22.82
C GLY A 149 -32.51 -20.37 -23.19
N ASP A 150 -32.27 -21.01 -24.35
CA ASP A 150 -30.88 -21.31 -24.80
C ASP A 150 -30.02 -20.04 -25.03
N ASP A 151 -30.67 -18.89 -25.35
CA ASP A 151 -30.00 -17.61 -25.62
C ASP A 151 -30.01 -16.66 -24.41
N ASP A 152 -30.62 -17.05 -23.30
CA ASP A 152 -30.70 -16.18 -22.13
C ASP A 152 -29.29 -15.96 -21.51
N PRO A 153 -28.94 -14.71 -21.22
CA PRO A 153 -27.62 -14.38 -20.72
C PRO A 153 -27.44 -14.78 -19.25
N ILE A 154 -26.47 -15.61 -18.99
CA ILE A 154 -26.01 -15.97 -17.64
C ILE A 154 -24.70 -15.22 -17.41
N ARG A 155 -24.62 -14.43 -16.37
CA ARG A 155 -23.37 -13.75 -15.99
C ARG A 155 -22.59 -14.61 -14.99
N MET A 156 -21.37 -14.92 -15.33
CA MET A 156 -20.46 -15.69 -14.48
C MET A 156 -19.33 -14.80 -14.01
N THR A 157 -19.21 -14.60 -12.69
CA THR A 157 -18.16 -13.78 -12.12
C THR A 157 -17.17 -14.64 -11.31
N PRO A 158 -15.88 -14.30 -11.34
CA PRO A 158 -14.92 -14.91 -10.42
C PRO A 158 -15.29 -14.54 -8.98
N GLU A 159 -15.13 -15.49 -8.07
CA GLU A 159 -15.33 -15.18 -6.66
C GLU A 159 -14.13 -14.40 -6.11
N PRO A 160 -14.39 -13.34 -5.33
CA PRO A 160 -13.32 -12.59 -4.71
C PRO A 160 -12.59 -13.45 -3.68
N THR A 161 -11.41 -13.94 -4.02
CA THR A 161 -10.58 -14.68 -3.09
C THR A 161 -9.97 -13.75 -2.04
N LEU A 162 -9.81 -14.23 -0.82
CA LEU A 162 -9.14 -13.46 0.26
C LEU A 162 -7.76 -12.95 -0.18
N GLY A 163 -7.07 -13.69 -1.08
CA GLY A 163 -5.78 -13.29 -1.63
C GLY A 163 -5.82 -11.96 -2.38
N MET A 164 -6.91 -11.66 -3.08
CA MET A 164 -7.06 -10.39 -3.81
C MET A 164 -7.09 -9.18 -2.87
N PHE A 165 -7.63 -9.34 -1.67
CA PHE A 165 -7.74 -8.26 -0.68
C PHE A 165 -6.50 -8.15 0.24
N THR A 166 -5.75 -9.23 0.41
CA THR A 166 -4.58 -9.23 1.30
C THR A 166 -3.43 -8.43 0.73
N TRP A 167 -3.20 -8.47 -0.58
CA TRP A 167 -2.09 -7.76 -1.20
C TRP A 167 -2.12 -6.24 -0.99
N PRO A 168 -3.22 -5.51 -1.31
CA PRO A 168 -3.27 -4.07 -1.07
C PRO A 168 -3.17 -3.70 0.41
N LEU A 169 -3.71 -4.53 1.31
CA LEU A 169 -3.57 -4.34 2.75
C LEU A 169 -2.11 -4.45 3.20
N VAL A 170 -1.42 -5.52 2.80
CA VAL A 170 -0.01 -5.72 3.16
C VAL A 170 0.88 -4.61 2.59
N ALA A 171 0.66 -4.23 1.33
CA ALA A 171 1.40 -3.16 0.69
C ALA A 171 1.18 -1.80 1.38
N GLY A 172 -0.06 -1.43 1.65
CA GLY A 172 -0.39 -0.15 2.29
C GLY A 172 0.10 -0.06 3.73
N LEU A 173 -0.08 -1.12 4.53
CA LEU A 173 0.43 -1.21 5.89
C LEU A 173 1.96 -1.22 5.93
N GLY A 174 2.61 -1.90 4.98
CA GLY A 174 4.06 -1.95 4.87
C GLY A 174 4.66 -0.56 4.60
N VAL A 175 4.12 0.16 3.62
CA VAL A 175 4.59 1.52 3.28
C VAL A 175 4.32 2.49 4.43
N GLY A 176 3.12 2.46 5.01
CA GLY A 176 2.76 3.31 6.16
C GLY A 176 3.68 3.10 7.36
N SER A 177 3.93 1.83 7.73
CA SER A 177 4.82 1.48 8.86
C SER A 177 6.27 1.89 8.59
N ALA A 178 6.78 1.70 7.37
CA ALA A 178 8.13 2.11 7.01
C ALA A 178 8.33 3.63 7.16
N CYS A 179 7.37 4.44 6.70
CA CYS A 179 7.39 5.89 6.87
C CYS A 179 7.41 6.29 8.36
N TRP A 180 6.63 5.63 9.21
CA TRP A 180 6.60 5.87 10.65
C TRP A 180 7.93 5.54 11.32
N ILE A 181 8.52 4.38 11.00
CA ILE A 181 9.81 3.96 11.54
C ILE A 181 10.89 5.00 11.18
N ILE A 182 10.93 5.44 9.92
CA ILE A 182 11.88 6.46 9.46
C ILE A 182 11.67 7.78 10.22
N ALA A 183 10.42 8.22 10.40
CA ALA A 183 10.10 9.43 11.14
C ALA A 183 10.58 9.34 12.60
N ILE A 184 10.35 8.23 13.28
CA ILE A 184 10.80 7.99 14.66
C ILE A 184 12.34 8.02 14.74
N ILE A 185 13.03 7.34 13.80
CA ILE A 185 14.51 7.34 13.77
C ILE A 185 15.05 8.77 13.60
N LEU A 186 14.45 9.58 12.74
CA LEU A 186 14.86 10.98 12.53
C LEU A 186 14.65 11.82 13.78
N LEU A 187 13.54 11.63 14.49
CA LEU A 187 13.24 12.33 15.75
C LEU A 187 14.23 11.93 16.85
N VAL A 188 14.51 10.64 17.02
CA VAL A 188 15.47 10.16 18.02
C VAL A 188 16.89 10.67 17.74
N ARG A 189 17.33 10.62 16.49
CA ARG A 189 18.64 11.16 16.09
C ARG A 189 18.75 12.67 16.38
N ARG A 190 17.68 13.40 16.15
CA ARG A 190 17.63 14.84 16.49
C ARG A 190 17.74 15.07 17.99
N HIS A 191 16.96 14.34 18.79
CA HIS A 191 17.00 14.46 20.25
C HIS A 191 18.40 14.20 20.82
N ARG A 192 19.07 13.16 20.33
CA ARG A 192 20.45 12.86 20.73
C ARG A 192 21.43 13.97 20.35
N ALA A 193 21.29 14.57 19.17
CA ALA A 193 22.14 15.67 18.72
C ALA A 193 21.96 16.93 19.59
N LEU A 194 20.73 17.25 19.98
CA LEU A 194 20.44 18.38 20.88
C LEU A 194 20.96 18.15 22.30
N ALA A 195 20.83 16.92 22.83
CA ALA A 195 21.35 16.57 24.15
C ALA A 195 22.89 16.68 24.21
N ALA A 196 23.59 16.25 23.17
CA ALA A 196 25.05 16.40 23.07
C ALA A 196 25.50 17.86 23.02
N GLN A 197 24.75 18.76 22.40
CA GLN A 197 25.06 20.20 22.38
C GLN A 197 24.87 20.86 23.73
N ASN A 198 23.88 20.44 24.52
CA ASN A 198 23.64 21.01 25.86
C ASN A 198 24.68 20.54 26.92
N GLN A 199 25.43 19.48 26.65
CA GLN A 199 26.51 19.00 27.53
C GLN A 199 27.86 19.64 27.20
N ALA A 200 28.02 20.26 26.05
CA ALA A 200 29.27 20.84 25.57
C ALA A 200 29.35 22.37 25.78
N GLY A 201 28.33 23.00 26.34
CA GLY A 201 28.28 24.43 26.68
C GLY A 201 28.10 24.68 28.16
#